data_3bca4755848dc50f55378abebe3773d5
#
_entry.id   3bca4755848dc50f55378abebe3773d5
#
_cell.length_a   1.000
_cell.length_b   1.000
_cell.length_c   1.000
_cell.angle_alpha   90.00
_cell.angle_beta   90.00
_cell.angle_gamma   90.00
#
_symmetry.space_group_name_H-M   'P 1'
#
loop_
_entity.id
_entity.type
_entity.pdbx_description
1 polymer ?
#
loop_
_entity_poly.entity_id
_entity_poly.type
_entity_poly.pdbx_seq_one_letter_code
_entity_poly.pdbx_strand_id
1 'polypeptide(L)'
;MKVLIYSCLVFCGSFSFTQLPIDTTPLNQIRILASHNSYKKKPHHKVLRFLKKFQDKLGEQNNPDYIDYGHLPFSEQFNDYGIRGIELDVNYDPNGGQYKRRRVNLFLLGQRQRLKGGELKKPGFKILHISDVDFETNYLTLKSALKELRSWSEAHPGHLPIYINIEAKGSHPADQSKSLKRLGFKTCIPFDSMAYVNLEDEIKIGLNPNQIYTPKHFKDTCLSLRSRINNIGWPMLKEVRGKFIFILEGSNQHLYKYFNDPIMFYYGDINDDNTVFLLRNDASAGRDEIYDLASDFIIRTRSDSGTRESRDNNYRTWDSALKSNAQIISTDYYKADSRFSSYKVGFPN
;
A
#
# COMPACT_ATOMS: atom_id res chain seq x y z
N MET A 1 -26.49 -63.08 -14.02
CA MET A 1 -26.64 -61.90 -13.15
C MET A 1 -25.23 -61.26 -13.03
N LYS A 2 -24.95 -60.21 -13.84
CA LYS A 2 -23.64 -59.51 -13.82
C LYS A 2 -23.79 -58.29 -12.92
N VAL A 3 -23.00 -58.25 -11.84
CA VAL A 3 -22.91 -57.11 -10.94
C VAL A 3 -21.90 -56.13 -11.52
N LEU A 4 -22.33 -54.93 -11.90
CA LEU A 4 -21.46 -53.82 -12.27
C LEU A 4 -21.05 -53.09 -10.99
N ILE A 5 -19.75 -53.10 -10.69
CA ILE A 5 -19.16 -52.30 -9.62
C ILE A 5 -18.75 -50.95 -10.23
N TYR A 6 -19.47 -49.88 -9.83
CA TYR A 6 -19.07 -48.52 -10.13
C TYR A 6 -17.96 -48.09 -9.15
N SER A 7 -16.77 -47.95 -9.68
CA SER A 7 -15.64 -47.34 -8.96
C SER A 7 -15.82 -45.83 -8.96
N CYS A 8 -16.11 -45.25 -7.80
CA CYS A 8 -16.13 -43.81 -7.57
C CYS A 8 -14.69 -43.33 -7.40
N LEU A 9 -14.12 -42.75 -8.46
CA LEU A 9 -12.83 -42.01 -8.35
C LEU A 9 -13.07 -40.71 -7.57
N VAL A 10 -12.71 -40.72 -6.31
CA VAL A 10 -12.61 -39.53 -5.49
C VAL A 10 -11.36 -38.76 -5.97
N PHE A 11 -11.59 -37.67 -6.68
CA PHE A 11 -10.54 -36.70 -7.00
C PHE A 11 -10.16 -35.98 -5.71
N CYS A 12 -9.14 -36.49 -5.03
CA CYS A 12 -8.46 -35.76 -3.95
C CYS A 12 -7.70 -34.60 -4.61
N GLY A 13 -8.30 -33.42 -4.64
CA GLY A 13 -7.62 -32.20 -5.00
C GLY A 13 -6.48 -31.97 -4.02
N SER A 14 -5.24 -32.13 -4.50
CA SER A 14 -4.04 -31.82 -3.74
C SER A 14 -4.04 -30.33 -3.43
N PHE A 15 -4.37 -29.94 -2.19
CA PHE A 15 -4.06 -28.62 -1.69
C PHE A 15 -2.54 -28.51 -1.64
N SER A 16 -1.96 -27.81 -2.61
CA SER A 16 -0.54 -27.49 -2.57
C SER A 16 -0.29 -26.57 -1.39
N PHE A 17 0.35 -27.08 -0.35
CA PHE A 17 1.00 -26.24 0.65
C PHE A 17 1.92 -25.29 -0.08
N THR A 18 1.74 -23.98 0.08
CA THR A 18 2.66 -23.00 -0.47
C THR A 18 3.99 -23.16 0.27
N GLN A 19 4.93 -23.84 -0.36
CA GLN A 19 6.31 -23.92 0.12
C GLN A 19 6.86 -22.49 0.24
N LEU A 20 7.52 -22.19 1.37
CA LEU A 20 8.23 -20.91 1.51
C LEU A 20 9.19 -20.73 0.33
N PRO A 21 9.22 -19.54 -0.29
CA PRO A 21 10.06 -19.34 -1.47
C PRO A 21 11.53 -19.55 -1.11
N ILE A 22 12.22 -20.33 -1.94
CA ILE A 22 13.65 -20.59 -1.78
C ILE A 22 14.47 -19.45 -2.41
N ASP A 23 15.72 -19.34 -2.01
CA ASP A 23 16.62 -18.25 -2.43
C ASP A 23 16.82 -18.10 -3.94
N THR A 24 16.58 -19.17 -4.70
CA THR A 24 16.64 -19.20 -6.17
C THR A 24 15.29 -18.91 -6.84
N THR A 25 14.24 -18.57 -6.09
CA THR A 25 12.95 -18.19 -6.66
C THR A 25 13.06 -16.79 -7.28
N PRO A 26 12.71 -16.60 -8.56
CA PRO A 26 12.64 -15.28 -9.19
C PRO A 26 11.61 -14.39 -8.51
N LEU A 27 11.90 -13.09 -8.40
CA LEU A 27 11.09 -12.14 -7.65
C LEU A 27 9.63 -12.05 -8.15
N ASN A 28 9.42 -12.16 -9.47
CA ASN A 28 8.09 -12.17 -10.09
C ASN A 28 7.28 -13.46 -9.84
N GLN A 29 7.86 -14.48 -9.23
CA GLN A 29 7.18 -15.72 -8.85
C GLN A 29 6.79 -15.75 -7.36
N ILE A 30 7.11 -14.70 -6.62
CA ILE A 30 6.82 -14.60 -5.20
C ILE A 30 5.52 -13.80 -5.02
N ARG A 31 4.53 -14.41 -4.39
CA ARG A 31 3.29 -13.74 -3.99
C ARG A 31 3.36 -13.27 -2.56
N ILE A 32 2.92 -12.05 -2.33
CA ILE A 32 2.85 -11.46 -0.99
C ILE A 32 1.48 -10.85 -0.72
N LEU A 33 1.09 -10.85 0.55
CA LEU A 33 -0.03 -10.08 1.04
C LEU A 33 0.47 -8.69 1.45
N ALA A 34 -0.29 -7.67 1.02
CA ALA A 34 -0.05 -6.28 1.38
C ALA A 34 -1.25 -5.70 2.13
N SER A 35 -1.04 -4.71 2.97
CA SER A 35 -2.11 -3.88 3.51
C SER A 35 -2.22 -2.58 2.73
N HIS A 36 -3.46 -2.10 2.54
CA HIS A 36 -3.76 -0.82 1.91
C HIS A 36 -3.88 0.27 2.99
N ASN A 37 -3.28 1.44 2.79
CA ASN A 37 -3.20 2.49 3.83
C ASN A 37 -2.68 1.94 5.18
N SER A 38 -1.59 1.24 5.15
CA SER A 38 -1.08 0.35 6.22
C SER A 38 -0.85 1.04 7.57
N TYR A 39 -0.68 2.35 7.55
CA TYR A 39 -0.46 3.22 8.70
C TYR A 39 -1.75 3.62 9.41
N LYS A 40 -2.90 3.48 8.74
CA LYS A 40 -4.17 4.07 9.11
C LYS A 40 -4.76 3.44 10.38
N LYS A 41 -5.31 4.27 11.26
CA LYS A 41 -6.23 3.86 12.33
C LYS A 41 -7.67 4.16 11.93
N LYS A 42 -8.60 3.42 12.52
CA LYS A 42 -10.04 3.69 12.32
C LYS A 42 -10.36 5.13 12.69
N PRO A 43 -11.13 5.85 11.88
CA PRO A 43 -11.64 7.17 12.25
C PRO A 43 -12.45 7.10 13.52
N HIS A 44 -12.44 8.16 14.32
CA HIS A 44 -13.26 8.23 15.49
C HIS A 44 -14.76 8.16 15.12
N HIS A 45 -15.55 7.37 15.84
CA HIS A 45 -16.96 7.11 15.52
C HIS A 45 -17.82 8.38 15.36
N LYS A 46 -17.50 9.48 16.08
CA LYS A 46 -18.18 10.77 15.92
C LYS A 46 -17.90 11.40 14.54
N VAL A 47 -16.70 11.21 13.99
CA VAL A 47 -16.35 11.67 12.63
C VAL A 47 -17.21 10.93 11.61
N LEU A 48 -17.21 9.59 11.66
CA LEU A 48 -18.02 8.79 10.75
C LEU A 48 -19.51 9.14 10.82
N ARG A 49 -20.06 9.26 12.05
CA ARG A 49 -21.46 9.66 12.25
C ARG A 49 -21.75 11.05 11.69
N PHE A 50 -20.82 11.98 11.83
CA PHE A 50 -20.96 13.32 11.28
C PHE A 50 -20.96 13.30 9.75
N LEU A 51 -20.02 12.61 9.12
CA LEU A 51 -19.93 12.48 7.66
C LEU A 51 -21.16 11.80 7.07
N LYS A 52 -21.69 10.75 7.71
CA LYS A 52 -22.92 10.05 7.27
C LYS A 52 -24.14 10.97 7.17
N LYS A 53 -24.24 12.02 7.99
CA LYS A 53 -25.32 13.02 7.87
C LYS A 53 -25.25 13.85 6.58
N PHE A 54 -24.12 13.84 5.90
CA PHE A 54 -23.88 14.57 4.65
C PHE A 54 -23.64 13.66 3.47
N GLN A 55 -23.88 12.35 3.60
CA GLN A 55 -23.57 11.36 2.57
C GLN A 55 -24.18 11.71 1.22
N ASP A 56 -25.43 12.15 1.18
CA ASP A 56 -26.11 12.55 -0.06
C ASP A 56 -25.40 13.70 -0.79
N LYS A 57 -24.68 14.56 -0.04
CA LYS A 57 -23.89 15.68 -0.60
C LYS A 57 -22.47 15.29 -0.97
N LEU A 58 -21.95 14.21 -0.37
CA LEU A 58 -20.59 13.73 -0.62
C LEU A 58 -20.51 12.89 -1.89
N GLY A 59 -21.62 12.30 -2.32
CA GLY A 59 -21.67 11.35 -3.43
C GLY A 59 -21.12 9.97 -3.06
N GLU A 60 -21.41 8.97 -3.89
CA GLU A 60 -21.04 7.56 -3.62
C GLU A 60 -19.52 7.36 -3.50
N GLN A 61 -18.73 8.05 -4.31
CA GLN A 61 -17.26 7.94 -4.29
C GLN A 61 -16.63 8.42 -2.96
N ASN A 62 -17.36 9.21 -2.16
CA ASN A 62 -16.92 9.71 -0.86
C ASN A 62 -17.76 9.13 0.29
N ASN A 63 -18.30 7.93 0.11
CA ASN A 63 -19.09 7.26 1.14
C ASN A 63 -18.25 7.07 2.42
N PRO A 64 -18.71 7.58 3.58
CA PRO A 64 -17.97 7.48 4.83
C PRO A 64 -17.68 6.05 5.29
N ASP A 65 -18.43 5.07 4.81
CA ASP A 65 -18.15 3.67 5.11
C ASP A 65 -16.83 3.19 4.51
N TYR A 66 -16.38 3.78 3.39
CA TYR A 66 -15.14 3.41 2.71
C TYR A 66 -13.87 3.70 3.51
N ILE A 67 -13.96 4.55 4.53
CA ILE A 67 -12.83 4.86 5.42
C ILE A 67 -12.95 4.20 6.80
N ASP A 68 -14.00 3.39 7.06
CA ASP A 68 -14.26 2.78 8.37
C ASP A 68 -13.46 1.49 8.61
N TYR A 69 -12.15 1.53 8.41
CA TYR A 69 -11.21 0.46 8.70
C TYR A 69 -9.91 1.01 9.28
N GLY A 70 -9.02 0.13 9.73
CA GLY A 70 -7.71 0.53 10.25
C GLY A 70 -6.85 -0.67 10.58
N HIS A 71 -5.54 -0.41 10.73
CA HIS A 71 -4.50 -1.39 10.82
C HIS A 71 -3.75 -1.33 12.15
N LEU A 72 -3.07 -2.42 12.47
CA LEU A 72 -2.11 -2.53 13.56
C LEU A 72 -0.78 -1.86 13.19
N PRO A 73 0.15 -1.62 14.13
CA PRO A 73 1.51 -1.22 13.81
C PRO A 73 2.21 -2.20 12.84
N PHE A 74 3.23 -1.76 12.11
CA PHE A 74 3.88 -2.58 11.08
C PHE A 74 4.49 -3.86 11.62
N SER A 75 5.14 -3.80 12.78
CA SER A 75 5.72 -4.98 13.42
C SER A 75 4.68 -6.09 13.66
N GLU A 76 3.48 -5.75 14.12
CA GLU A 76 2.39 -6.70 14.30
C GLU A 76 1.86 -7.21 12.95
N GLN A 77 1.71 -6.34 11.95
CA GLN A 77 1.32 -6.75 10.59
C GLN A 77 2.30 -7.78 10.00
N PHE A 78 3.61 -7.55 10.19
CA PHE A 78 4.65 -8.42 9.65
C PHE A 78 4.76 -9.75 10.41
N ASN A 79 4.71 -9.71 11.75
CA ASN A 79 4.93 -10.88 12.60
C ASN A 79 3.71 -11.78 12.68
N ASP A 80 2.51 -11.21 12.85
CA ASP A 80 1.31 -11.95 13.19
C ASP A 80 0.45 -12.29 11.97
N TYR A 81 0.57 -11.50 10.90
CA TYR A 81 -0.27 -11.62 9.70
C TYR A 81 0.50 -11.87 8.40
N GLY A 82 1.82 -11.99 8.46
CA GLY A 82 2.64 -12.29 7.28
C GLY A 82 2.63 -11.22 6.19
N ILE A 83 2.24 -9.98 6.52
CA ILE A 83 2.26 -8.85 5.58
C ILE A 83 3.69 -8.60 5.09
N ARG A 84 3.87 -8.44 3.77
CA ARG A 84 5.16 -8.13 3.13
C ARG A 84 5.05 -6.98 2.14
N GLY A 85 3.89 -6.33 2.08
CA GLY A 85 3.68 -5.07 1.37
C GLY A 85 2.93 -4.09 2.23
N ILE A 86 3.32 -2.83 2.20
CA ILE A 86 2.64 -1.74 2.90
C ILE A 86 2.46 -0.54 1.98
N GLU A 87 1.50 0.32 2.32
CA GLU A 87 1.22 1.56 1.62
C GLU A 87 1.25 2.73 2.57
N LEU A 88 1.92 3.81 2.15
CA LEU A 88 2.10 5.04 2.90
C LEU A 88 1.65 6.24 2.06
N ASP A 89 0.56 6.89 2.48
CA ASP A 89 0.16 8.18 1.92
C ASP A 89 1.03 9.28 2.51
N VAL A 90 1.91 9.83 1.72
CA VAL A 90 2.84 10.87 2.16
C VAL A 90 2.35 12.26 1.73
N ASN A 91 2.35 13.17 2.69
CA ASN A 91 1.91 14.55 2.50
C ASN A 91 3.11 15.48 2.70
N TYR A 92 3.49 16.21 1.66
CA TYR A 92 4.62 17.13 1.71
C TYR A 92 4.34 18.32 2.64
N ASP A 93 5.25 18.59 3.57
CA ASP A 93 5.13 19.70 4.54
C ASP A 93 6.51 20.32 4.80
N PRO A 94 7.11 21.03 3.79
CA PRO A 94 8.48 21.51 3.85
C PRO A 94 8.74 22.51 4.98
N ASN A 95 7.72 23.27 5.39
CA ASN A 95 7.82 24.26 6.45
C ASN A 95 7.33 23.75 7.81
N GLY A 96 6.66 22.60 7.82
CA GLY A 96 6.01 22.05 9.01
C GLY A 96 4.71 22.77 9.38
N GLY A 97 3.84 22.05 10.07
CA GLY A 97 2.61 22.61 10.64
C GLY A 97 1.41 22.75 9.68
N GLN A 98 1.54 22.36 8.40
CA GLN A 98 0.41 22.36 7.46
C GLN A 98 -0.73 21.48 7.99
N TYR A 99 -0.43 20.27 8.43
CA TYR A 99 -1.39 19.23 8.82
C TYR A 99 -1.59 19.10 10.34
N LYS A 100 -1.22 20.11 11.13
CA LYS A 100 -1.30 20.07 12.61
C LYS A 100 -2.71 20.15 13.18
N ARG A 101 -3.72 20.41 12.37
CA ARG A 101 -5.11 20.56 12.81
C ARG A 101 -5.97 19.45 12.26
N ARG A 102 -7.10 19.22 12.91
CA ARG A 102 -8.16 18.24 12.60
C ARG A 102 -9.47 19.01 12.47
N ARG A 103 -9.71 19.61 11.31
CA ARG A 103 -10.77 20.59 11.13
C ARG A 103 -12.17 20.03 11.31
N VAL A 104 -12.43 18.77 10.93
CA VAL A 104 -13.73 18.12 11.20
C VAL A 104 -14.11 18.18 12.68
N ASN A 105 -13.12 18.19 13.58
CA ASN A 105 -13.36 18.27 15.03
C ASN A 105 -13.92 19.62 15.50
N LEU A 106 -13.97 20.66 14.65
CA LEU A 106 -14.74 21.89 14.90
C LEU A 106 -16.22 21.62 15.11
N PHE A 107 -16.74 20.60 14.42
CA PHE A 107 -18.16 20.24 14.42
C PHE A 107 -18.49 19.15 15.45
N LEU A 108 -17.49 18.70 16.23
CA LEU A 108 -17.60 17.56 17.14
C LEU A 108 -17.34 18.00 18.59
N LEU A 109 -18.37 17.98 19.41
CA LEU A 109 -18.27 18.32 20.83
C LEU A 109 -17.24 17.43 21.55
N GLY A 110 -16.36 18.07 22.33
CA GLY A 110 -15.36 17.39 23.15
C GLY A 110 -14.16 16.85 22.36
N GLN A 111 -14.08 17.05 21.03
CA GLN A 111 -12.96 16.62 20.23
C GLN A 111 -11.90 17.71 20.06
N ARG A 112 -10.64 17.34 20.21
CA ARG A 112 -9.52 18.30 20.07
C ARG A 112 -9.17 18.49 18.60
N GLN A 113 -9.01 19.74 18.16
CA GLN A 113 -8.57 20.09 16.80
C GLN A 113 -7.05 19.97 16.60
N ARG A 114 -6.27 19.98 17.67
CA ARG A 114 -4.81 19.91 17.61
C ARG A 114 -4.32 18.69 18.37
N LEU A 115 -3.42 17.96 17.77
CA LEU A 115 -2.68 16.92 18.47
C LEU A 115 -1.73 17.54 19.50
N LYS A 116 -1.56 16.86 20.64
CA LYS A 116 -0.49 17.14 21.57
C LYS A 116 0.84 16.71 20.94
N GLY A 117 1.90 17.44 21.26
CA GLY A 117 3.24 17.17 20.73
C GLY A 117 3.65 18.08 19.57
N GLY A 118 4.90 18.01 19.19
CA GLY A 118 5.53 18.91 18.22
C GLY A 118 5.76 18.31 16.83
N GLU A 119 5.52 17.01 16.65
CA GLU A 119 5.91 16.27 15.45
C GLU A 119 5.31 16.87 14.15
N LEU A 120 4.02 17.21 14.17
CA LEU A 120 3.37 17.83 13.02
C LEU A 120 3.76 19.30 12.79
N LYS A 121 4.56 19.89 13.66
CA LYS A 121 5.09 21.25 13.49
C LYS A 121 6.45 21.28 12.80
N LYS A 122 7.14 20.15 12.77
CA LYS A 122 8.48 20.03 12.14
C LYS A 122 8.33 19.88 10.62
N PRO A 123 9.30 20.38 9.83
CA PRO A 123 9.38 20.06 8.39
C PRO A 123 9.48 18.56 8.12
N GLY A 124 9.11 18.15 6.90
CA GLY A 124 9.18 16.78 6.43
C GLY A 124 7.81 16.18 6.09
N PHE A 125 7.77 14.92 5.71
CA PHE A 125 6.55 14.26 5.24
C PHE A 125 5.66 13.80 6.40
N LYS A 126 4.34 14.01 6.23
CA LYS A 126 3.30 13.57 7.18
C LYS A 126 2.55 12.39 6.58
N ILE A 127 2.18 11.45 7.43
CA ILE A 127 1.44 10.26 7.01
C ILE A 127 0.01 10.35 7.52
N LEU A 128 -0.93 10.57 6.60
CA LEU A 128 -2.36 10.64 6.84
C LEU A 128 -3.14 10.45 5.53
N HIS A 129 -4.31 9.87 5.60
CA HIS A 129 -5.15 9.56 4.44
C HIS A 129 -5.84 10.81 3.87
N ILE A 130 -6.73 11.45 4.65
CA ILE A 130 -7.45 12.65 4.23
C ILE A 130 -7.24 13.74 5.27
N SER A 131 -6.51 14.79 4.87
CA SER A 131 -6.27 15.94 5.76
C SER A 131 -7.58 16.46 6.36
N ASP A 132 -7.52 16.76 7.65
CA ASP A 132 -8.62 17.32 8.41
C ASP A 132 -9.86 16.42 8.63
N VAL A 133 -9.93 15.25 7.98
CA VAL A 133 -11.08 14.32 8.01
C VAL A 133 -10.69 12.95 8.52
N ASP A 134 -9.86 12.21 7.78
CA ASP A 134 -9.38 10.88 8.11
C ASP A 134 -7.85 10.91 8.35
N PHE A 135 -7.50 11.32 9.55
CA PHE A 135 -6.15 11.66 9.98
C PHE A 135 -5.62 10.74 11.09
N GLU A 136 -6.39 9.75 11.52
CA GLU A 136 -5.92 8.82 12.55
C GLU A 136 -4.88 7.87 11.95
N THR A 137 -3.70 7.83 12.57
CA THR A 137 -2.53 7.12 12.05
C THR A 137 -1.72 6.51 13.20
N ASN A 138 -1.01 5.42 12.90
CA ASN A 138 0.03 4.86 13.77
C ASN A 138 1.31 5.71 13.73
N TYR A 139 1.55 6.39 12.60
CA TYR A 139 2.78 7.14 12.34
C TYR A 139 2.45 8.55 11.83
N LEU A 140 2.74 9.57 12.64
CA LEU A 140 2.44 10.97 12.26
C LEU A 140 3.36 11.49 11.15
N THR A 141 4.54 10.90 11.00
CA THR A 141 5.58 11.34 10.06
C THR A 141 6.21 10.15 9.36
N LEU A 142 6.74 10.37 8.15
CA LEU A 142 7.53 9.35 7.45
C LEU A 142 8.73 8.91 8.29
N LYS A 143 9.40 9.83 8.98
CA LYS A 143 10.50 9.51 9.90
C LYS A 143 10.12 8.50 10.97
N SER A 144 8.92 8.62 11.54
CA SER A 144 8.44 7.67 12.56
C SER A 144 8.15 6.30 11.97
N ALA A 145 7.60 6.23 10.76
CA ALA A 145 7.38 4.99 10.03
C ALA A 145 8.70 4.29 9.66
N LEU A 146 9.63 5.05 9.07
CA LEU A 146 10.95 4.51 8.69
C LEU A 146 11.73 4.00 9.90
N LYS A 147 11.61 4.66 11.06
CA LYS A 147 12.25 4.21 12.29
C LYS A 147 11.77 2.82 12.72
N GLU A 148 10.46 2.56 12.67
CA GLU A 148 9.93 1.23 13.01
C GLU A 148 10.34 0.19 11.97
N LEU A 149 10.24 0.51 10.67
CA LEU A 149 10.67 -0.38 9.58
C LEU A 149 12.14 -0.78 9.75
N ARG A 150 13.01 0.18 10.00
CA ARG A 150 14.43 -0.07 10.26
C ARG A 150 14.64 -0.99 11.44
N SER A 151 14.04 -0.66 12.59
CA SER A 151 14.21 -1.45 13.83
C SER A 151 13.69 -2.87 13.65
N TRP A 152 12.56 -3.06 12.95
CA TRP A 152 12.02 -4.38 12.67
C TRP A 152 12.94 -5.19 11.73
N SER A 153 13.41 -4.58 10.66
CA SER A 153 14.32 -5.23 9.69
C SER A 153 15.65 -5.64 10.34
N GLU A 154 16.22 -4.79 11.19
CA GLU A 154 17.45 -5.09 11.94
C GLU A 154 17.25 -6.27 12.92
N ALA A 155 16.06 -6.42 13.49
CA ALA A 155 15.71 -7.54 14.36
C ALA A 155 15.37 -8.83 13.60
N HIS A 156 15.13 -8.77 12.29
CA HIS A 156 14.73 -9.89 11.44
C HIS A 156 15.63 -10.00 10.19
N PRO A 157 16.94 -10.20 10.34
CA PRO A 157 17.86 -10.22 9.20
C PRO A 157 17.49 -11.34 8.22
N GLY A 158 17.55 -11.04 6.93
CA GLY A 158 17.18 -12.01 5.88
C GLY A 158 15.68 -12.21 5.67
N HIS A 159 14.82 -11.34 6.23
CA HIS A 159 13.38 -11.36 5.96
C HIS A 159 13.08 -11.30 4.45
N LEU A 160 11.89 -11.75 4.05
CA LEU A 160 11.38 -11.53 2.68
C LEU A 160 11.36 -10.03 2.37
N PRO A 161 11.57 -9.61 1.10
CA PRO A 161 11.51 -8.20 0.75
C PRO A 161 10.18 -7.58 1.18
N ILE A 162 10.24 -6.37 1.72
CA ILE A 162 9.06 -5.57 2.04
C ILE A 162 8.84 -4.56 0.92
N TYR A 163 7.72 -4.66 0.23
CA TYR A 163 7.30 -3.69 -0.77
C TYR A 163 6.63 -2.51 -0.08
N ILE A 164 7.09 -1.29 -0.36
CA ILE A 164 6.55 -0.06 0.22
C ILE A 164 6.00 0.81 -0.91
N ASN A 165 4.68 0.80 -1.04
CA ASN A 165 3.99 1.71 -1.92
C ASN A 165 3.97 3.10 -1.28
N ILE A 166 4.52 4.10 -1.96
CA ILE A 166 4.47 5.52 -1.56
C ILE A 166 3.43 6.21 -2.42
N GLU A 167 2.29 6.57 -1.85
CA GLU A 167 1.33 7.45 -2.50
C GLU A 167 1.67 8.91 -2.19
N ALA A 168 2.21 9.63 -3.19
CA ALA A 168 2.44 11.08 -3.10
C ALA A 168 1.08 11.81 -3.19
N LYS A 169 0.57 12.32 -2.07
CA LYS A 169 -0.77 12.93 -2.02
C LYS A 169 -0.82 14.22 -2.85
N GLY A 170 -1.73 14.25 -3.83
CA GLY A 170 -1.90 15.38 -4.74
C GLY A 170 -3.11 16.25 -4.46
N SER A 171 -4.05 15.80 -3.63
CA SER A 171 -5.30 16.51 -3.38
C SER A 171 -5.91 16.15 -2.02
N HIS A 172 -6.56 17.11 -1.39
CA HIS A 172 -7.42 16.97 -0.21
C HIS A 172 -8.78 17.62 -0.48
N PRO A 173 -9.82 17.40 0.33
CA PRO A 173 -11.16 17.94 0.07
C PRO A 173 -11.20 19.47 -0.10
N ALA A 174 -10.30 20.22 0.54
CA ALA A 174 -10.22 21.66 0.41
C ALA A 174 -9.64 22.14 -0.93
N ASP A 175 -8.96 21.29 -1.67
CA ASP A 175 -8.48 21.61 -3.04
C ASP A 175 -9.65 21.69 -4.03
N GLN A 176 -10.70 20.90 -3.77
CA GLN A 176 -11.90 20.82 -4.62
C GLN A 176 -13.08 21.64 -4.09
N SER A 177 -13.00 22.23 -2.88
CA SER A 177 -14.10 22.95 -2.21
C SER A 177 -13.69 24.28 -1.62
N LYS A 178 -14.13 25.37 -2.29
CA LYS A 178 -13.93 26.75 -1.79
C LYS A 178 -14.52 26.95 -0.37
N SER A 179 -15.62 26.30 -0.05
CA SER A 179 -16.25 26.40 1.27
C SER A 179 -15.41 25.73 2.36
N LEU A 180 -14.88 24.54 2.10
CA LEU A 180 -13.97 23.88 3.05
C LEU A 180 -12.68 24.68 3.25
N LYS A 181 -12.13 25.27 2.17
CA LYS A 181 -10.98 26.16 2.27
C LYS A 181 -11.25 27.38 3.15
N ARG A 182 -12.42 28.04 3.00
CA ARG A 182 -12.85 29.15 3.88
C ARG A 182 -12.99 28.74 5.34
N LEU A 183 -13.42 27.50 5.61
CA LEU A 183 -13.48 26.93 6.96
C LEU A 183 -12.09 26.56 7.51
N GLY A 184 -11.03 26.76 6.71
CA GLY A 184 -9.64 26.54 7.07
C GLY A 184 -9.18 25.09 7.00
N PHE A 185 -9.93 24.22 6.30
CA PHE A 185 -9.44 22.91 5.88
C PHE A 185 -8.22 23.09 4.98
N LYS A 186 -7.27 22.16 5.08
CA LYS A 186 -5.99 22.30 4.42
C LYS A 186 -6.00 21.74 3.00
N THR A 187 -5.38 22.47 2.10
CA THR A 187 -5.04 22.03 0.76
C THR A 187 -3.76 21.21 0.80
N CYS A 188 -3.58 20.37 -0.21
CA CYS A 188 -2.33 19.67 -0.44
C CYS A 188 -1.22 20.65 -0.85
N ILE A 189 0.01 20.36 -0.46
CA ILE A 189 1.18 20.99 -1.07
C ILE A 189 1.62 20.07 -2.20
N PRO A 190 1.60 20.53 -3.46
CA PRO A 190 1.93 19.68 -4.60
C PRO A 190 3.35 19.12 -4.52
N PHE A 191 3.53 17.92 -5.04
CA PHE A 191 4.86 17.37 -5.26
C PHE A 191 5.47 17.97 -6.52
N ASP A 192 6.60 18.61 -6.36
CA ASP A 192 7.51 19.02 -7.45
C ASP A 192 8.79 18.17 -7.39
N SER A 193 9.75 18.44 -8.25
CA SER A 193 11.02 17.72 -8.26
C SER A 193 11.77 17.83 -6.92
N MET A 194 11.69 18.99 -6.24
CA MET A 194 12.33 19.20 -4.95
C MET A 194 11.64 18.38 -3.85
N ALA A 195 10.30 18.23 -3.90
CA ALA A 195 9.58 17.36 -2.96
C ALA A 195 10.04 15.90 -3.10
N TYR A 196 10.28 15.42 -4.33
CA TYR A 196 10.81 14.08 -4.55
C TYR A 196 12.25 13.92 -4.10
N VAL A 197 13.12 14.91 -4.30
CA VAL A 197 14.48 14.92 -3.73
C VAL A 197 14.41 14.81 -2.21
N ASN A 198 13.60 15.65 -1.57
CA ASN A 198 13.44 15.62 -0.11
C ASN A 198 12.84 14.29 0.39
N LEU A 199 11.97 13.64 -0.40
CA LEU A 199 11.41 12.33 -0.07
C LEU A 199 12.49 11.26 -0.07
N GLU A 200 13.31 11.20 -1.12
CA GLU A 200 14.45 10.28 -1.16
C GLU A 200 15.44 10.51 -0.02
N ASP A 201 15.73 11.77 0.29
CA ASP A 201 16.65 12.10 1.38
C ASP A 201 16.10 11.67 2.74
N GLU A 202 14.79 11.87 2.98
CA GLU A 202 14.16 11.40 4.22
C GLU A 202 14.19 9.86 4.33
N ILE A 203 14.02 9.14 3.22
CA ILE A 203 14.12 7.68 3.16
C ILE A 203 15.57 7.24 3.42
N LYS A 204 16.56 7.84 2.74
CA LYS A 204 18.00 7.52 2.89
C LYS A 204 18.51 7.78 4.30
N ILE A 205 18.02 8.83 4.95
CA ILE A 205 18.37 9.14 6.35
C ILE A 205 17.69 8.16 7.32
N GLY A 206 16.46 7.76 7.04
CA GLY A 206 15.66 6.90 7.92
C GLY A 206 16.07 5.43 7.91
N LEU A 207 16.63 4.94 6.79
CA LEU A 207 17.04 3.55 6.60
C LEU A 207 18.54 3.44 6.36
N ASN A 208 19.10 2.27 6.67
CA ASN A 208 20.46 1.94 6.23
C ASN A 208 20.46 1.78 4.69
N PRO A 209 21.40 2.36 3.95
CA PRO A 209 21.48 2.19 2.48
C PRO A 209 21.44 0.73 2.02
N ASN A 210 22.06 -0.16 2.79
CA ASN A 210 22.05 -1.61 2.50
C ASN A 210 20.66 -2.26 2.66
N GLN A 211 19.69 -1.59 3.26
CA GLN A 211 18.31 -2.07 3.39
C GLN A 211 17.42 -1.67 2.20
N ILE A 212 17.90 -0.85 1.27
CA ILE A 212 17.11 -0.35 0.14
C ILE A 212 17.53 -1.07 -1.14
N TYR A 213 16.59 -1.73 -1.81
CA TYR A 213 16.78 -2.30 -3.13
C TYR A 213 16.26 -1.33 -4.18
N THR A 214 17.18 -0.75 -4.96
CA THR A 214 16.91 0.35 -5.88
C THR A 214 16.78 -0.11 -7.33
N PRO A 215 16.22 0.70 -8.26
CA PRO A 215 16.25 0.45 -9.69
C PRO A 215 17.67 0.17 -10.22
N LYS A 216 18.69 0.84 -9.66
CA LYS A 216 20.10 0.59 -10.02
C LYS A 216 20.56 -0.82 -9.65
N HIS A 217 20.22 -1.30 -8.45
CA HIS A 217 20.51 -2.68 -8.05
C HIS A 217 19.77 -3.69 -8.94
N PHE A 218 18.51 -3.39 -9.29
CA PHE A 218 17.74 -4.25 -10.18
C PHE A 218 18.35 -4.29 -11.58
N LYS A 219 18.67 -3.15 -12.15
CA LYS A 219 19.21 -3.03 -13.51
C LYS A 219 20.59 -3.69 -13.67
N ASP A 220 21.40 -3.68 -12.61
CA ASP A 220 22.78 -4.16 -12.63
C ASP A 220 23.60 -3.46 -13.74
N THR A 221 24.22 -4.19 -14.63
CA THR A 221 25.01 -3.68 -15.77
C THR A 221 24.17 -3.42 -17.03
N CYS A 222 22.87 -3.73 -17.01
CA CYS A 222 21.99 -3.54 -18.15
C CYS A 222 21.58 -2.06 -18.36
N LEU A 223 21.13 -1.73 -19.58
CA LEU A 223 20.74 -0.37 -19.95
C LEU A 223 19.41 0.06 -19.29
N SER A 224 18.45 -0.86 -19.14
CA SER A 224 17.13 -0.61 -18.57
C SER A 224 16.68 -1.77 -17.69
N LEU A 225 15.60 -1.59 -16.92
CA LEU A 225 15.00 -2.65 -16.12
C LEU A 225 14.48 -3.79 -17.00
N ARG A 226 13.85 -3.47 -18.13
CA ARG A 226 13.38 -4.47 -19.12
C ARG A 226 14.51 -5.23 -19.77
N SER A 227 15.60 -4.55 -20.14
CA SER A 227 16.78 -5.24 -20.70
C SER A 227 17.41 -6.22 -19.70
N ARG A 228 17.38 -5.93 -18.39
CA ARG A 228 17.81 -6.88 -17.35
C ARG A 228 16.95 -8.14 -17.36
N ILE A 229 15.62 -7.99 -17.39
CA ILE A 229 14.69 -9.12 -17.43
C ILE A 229 14.92 -9.96 -18.69
N ASN A 230 15.05 -9.31 -19.86
CA ASN A 230 15.18 -10.00 -21.14
C ASN A 230 16.52 -10.73 -21.30
N ASN A 231 17.61 -10.18 -20.78
CA ASN A 231 18.96 -10.70 -21.01
C ASN A 231 19.43 -11.64 -19.89
N ILE A 232 18.98 -11.42 -18.65
CA ILE A 232 19.48 -12.12 -17.46
C ILE A 232 18.34 -12.81 -16.69
N GLY A 233 17.11 -12.29 -16.79
CA GLY A 233 15.94 -12.73 -16.04
C GLY A 233 15.66 -11.83 -14.81
N TRP A 234 14.65 -12.20 -14.06
CA TRP A 234 14.27 -11.52 -12.82
C TRP A 234 15.32 -11.72 -11.72
N PRO A 235 15.54 -10.73 -10.84
CA PRO A 235 16.35 -10.91 -9.64
C PRO A 235 15.84 -12.08 -8.79
N MET A 236 16.76 -12.84 -8.21
CA MET A 236 16.41 -13.94 -7.33
C MET A 236 16.13 -13.45 -5.90
N LEU A 237 15.36 -14.20 -5.13
CA LEU A 237 15.02 -13.86 -3.74
C LEU A 237 16.25 -13.54 -2.90
N LYS A 238 17.37 -14.29 -3.06
CA LYS A 238 18.63 -14.04 -2.32
C LYS A 238 19.19 -12.63 -2.51
N GLU A 239 18.92 -11.99 -3.66
CA GLU A 239 19.41 -10.64 -3.97
C GLU A 239 18.64 -9.55 -3.21
N VAL A 240 17.41 -9.86 -2.77
CA VAL A 240 16.47 -8.91 -2.17
C VAL A 240 16.07 -9.22 -0.72
N ARG A 241 16.60 -10.31 -0.14
CA ARG A 241 16.35 -10.60 1.29
C ARG A 241 16.87 -9.46 2.18
N GLY A 242 16.11 -9.13 3.21
CA GLY A 242 16.43 -8.07 4.15
C GLY A 242 16.31 -6.66 3.55
N LYS A 243 15.65 -6.51 2.39
CA LYS A 243 15.54 -5.24 1.68
C LYS A 243 14.11 -4.68 1.68
N PHE A 244 14.04 -3.36 1.55
CA PHE A 244 12.83 -2.61 1.24
C PHE A 244 12.86 -2.22 -0.25
N ILE A 245 11.73 -2.37 -0.92
CA ILE A 245 11.51 -2.02 -2.33
C ILE A 245 10.45 -0.92 -2.34
N PHE A 246 10.86 0.32 -2.58
CA PHE A 246 9.96 1.46 -2.65
C PHE A 246 9.38 1.60 -4.05
N ILE A 247 8.07 1.81 -4.15
CA ILE A 247 7.35 1.98 -5.41
C ILE A 247 6.50 3.23 -5.30
N LEU A 248 6.73 4.19 -6.18
CA LEU A 248 6.06 5.47 -6.18
C LEU A 248 4.78 5.44 -7.02
N GLU A 249 3.72 6.08 -6.48
CA GLU A 249 2.52 6.48 -7.23
C GLU A 249 2.07 7.88 -6.81
N GLY A 250 1.15 8.48 -7.57
CA GLY A 250 0.45 9.70 -7.16
C GLY A 250 0.90 10.97 -7.88
N SER A 251 0.81 12.09 -7.18
CA SER A 251 0.91 13.44 -7.75
C SER A 251 2.23 13.69 -8.46
N ASN A 252 2.13 14.09 -9.75
CA ASN A 252 3.29 14.45 -10.56
C ASN A 252 4.38 13.37 -10.66
N GLN A 253 4.01 12.10 -10.47
CA GLN A 253 4.91 10.94 -10.53
C GLN A 253 5.79 10.95 -11.81
N HIS A 254 5.27 11.49 -12.93
CA HIS A 254 6.01 11.60 -14.18
C HIS A 254 7.32 12.38 -14.06
N LEU A 255 7.45 13.31 -13.11
CA LEU A 255 8.69 14.05 -12.85
C LEU A 255 9.80 13.14 -12.35
N TYR A 256 9.43 12.09 -11.63
CA TYR A 256 10.36 11.15 -11.02
C TYR A 256 11.09 10.27 -12.07
N LYS A 257 10.51 10.06 -13.24
CA LYS A 257 11.13 9.31 -14.35
C LYS A 257 12.45 9.93 -14.84
N TYR A 258 12.64 11.22 -14.61
CA TYR A 258 13.83 11.97 -15.05
C TYR A 258 14.91 12.06 -13.98
N PHE A 259 14.74 11.40 -12.83
CA PHE A 259 15.75 11.39 -11.78
C PHE A 259 16.95 10.54 -12.20
N ASN A 260 18.15 11.07 -11.91
CA ASN A 260 19.38 10.31 -12.05
C ASN A 260 19.58 9.42 -10.83
N ASP A 261 19.78 8.11 -11.04
CA ASP A 261 19.93 7.11 -9.96
C ASP A 261 18.80 7.14 -8.90
N PRO A 262 17.51 7.04 -9.30
CA PRO A 262 16.40 7.06 -8.36
C PRO A 262 16.48 5.86 -7.40
N ILE A 263 16.03 6.05 -6.14
CA ILE A 263 15.98 4.95 -5.16
C ILE A 263 14.65 4.21 -5.17
N MET A 264 13.60 4.80 -5.71
CA MET A 264 12.28 4.18 -5.81
C MET A 264 12.01 3.72 -7.24
N PHE A 265 11.30 2.61 -7.36
CA PHE A 265 10.59 2.25 -8.58
C PHE A 265 9.33 3.11 -8.70
N TYR A 266 8.59 2.97 -9.79
CA TYR A 266 7.28 3.60 -9.96
C TYR A 266 6.31 2.66 -10.69
N TYR A 267 5.03 2.85 -10.47
CA TYR A 267 4.01 2.22 -11.30
C TYR A 267 3.94 2.96 -12.63
N GLY A 268 4.25 2.28 -13.71
CA GLY A 268 4.40 2.90 -15.03
C GLY A 268 3.53 2.26 -16.11
N ASP A 269 3.88 2.55 -17.35
CA ASP A 269 3.27 2.00 -18.55
C ASP A 269 4.00 0.73 -19.01
N ILE A 270 3.27 -0.20 -19.64
CA ILE A 270 3.83 -1.46 -20.16
C ILE A 270 4.90 -1.26 -21.25
N ASN A 271 4.86 -0.11 -21.92
CA ASN A 271 5.81 0.25 -22.98
C ASN A 271 7.04 1.03 -22.48
N ASP A 272 7.13 1.31 -21.18
CA ASP A 272 8.27 2.00 -20.58
C ASP A 272 9.34 1.00 -20.15
N ASP A 273 10.53 1.07 -20.73
CA ASP A 273 11.66 0.14 -20.47
C ASP A 273 12.15 0.18 -19.00
N ASN A 274 11.79 1.21 -18.25
CA ASN A 274 12.11 1.32 -16.83
C ASN A 274 10.90 1.02 -15.92
N THR A 275 9.83 0.45 -16.47
CA THR A 275 8.68 -0.06 -15.72
C THR A 275 8.78 -1.56 -15.54
N VAL A 276 8.72 -2.02 -14.30
CA VAL A 276 8.61 -3.44 -13.90
C VAL A 276 7.49 -3.67 -12.88
N PHE A 277 6.86 -2.59 -12.42
CA PHE A 277 5.72 -2.62 -11.51
C PHE A 277 4.47 -2.01 -12.16
N LEU A 278 3.34 -2.70 -12.06
CA LEU A 278 2.04 -2.22 -12.55
C LEU A 278 1.02 -2.17 -11.41
N LEU A 279 0.14 -1.17 -11.47
CA LEU A 279 -0.99 -1.03 -10.56
C LEU A 279 -2.28 -1.38 -11.32
N ARG A 280 -3.00 -2.42 -10.85
CA ARG A 280 -4.26 -2.92 -11.39
C ARG A 280 -5.22 -3.23 -10.24
N ASN A 281 -5.86 -2.21 -9.69
CA ASN A 281 -6.61 -2.30 -8.43
C ASN A 281 -7.90 -3.12 -8.53
N ASP A 282 -8.46 -3.35 -9.72
CA ASP A 282 -9.68 -4.14 -9.91
C ASP A 282 -9.36 -5.53 -10.46
N ALA A 283 -9.14 -6.48 -9.54
CA ALA A 283 -8.90 -7.88 -9.90
C ALA A 283 -10.14 -8.56 -10.49
N SER A 284 -11.36 -8.05 -10.25
CA SER A 284 -12.57 -8.67 -10.75
C SER A 284 -12.78 -8.36 -12.23
N ALA A 285 -12.59 -7.11 -12.64
CA ALA A 285 -12.70 -6.69 -14.03
C ALA A 285 -11.43 -6.97 -14.85
N GLY A 286 -10.25 -6.84 -14.23
CA GLY A 286 -8.94 -6.93 -14.91
C GLY A 286 -8.21 -8.25 -14.75
N ARG A 287 -8.87 -9.33 -14.28
CA ARG A 287 -8.19 -10.59 -13.97
C ARG A 287 -7.36 -11.16 -15.12
N ASP A 288 -7.91 -11.22 -16.31
CA ASP A 288 -7.28 -11.84 -17.47
C ASP A 288 -6.12 -10.96 -17.98
N GLU A 289 -6.26 -9.63 -18.00
CA GLU A 289 -5.16 -8.70 -18.29
C GLU A 289 -4.01 -8.86 -17.28
N ILE A 290 -4.33 -8.93 -15.99
CA ILE A 290 -3.32 -9.13 -14.94
C ILE A 290 -2.59 -10.46 -15.16
N TYR A 291 -3.34 -11.54 -15.46
CA TYR A 291 -2.77 -12.87 -15.69
C TYR A 291 -1.77 -12.86 -16.86
N ASP A 292 -2.13 -12.23 -17.98
CA ASP A 292 -1.29 -12.14 -19.17
C ASP A 292 0.01 -11.34 -18.91
N LEU A 293 -0.07 -10.30 -18.07
CA LEU A 293 1.06 -9.43 -17.74
C LEU A 293 1.93 -9.94 -16.58
N ALA A 294 1.47 -10.89 -15.78
CA ALA A 294 2.15 -11.32 -14.55
C ALA A 294 3.50 -12.02 -14.76
N SER A 295 3.80 -12.52 -15.97
CA SER A 295 5.12 -13.05 -16.31
C SER A 295 6.17 -11.96 -16.49
N ASP A 296 5.76 -10.81 -17.01
CA ASP A 296 6.63 -9.70 -17.44
C ASP A 296 6.70 -8.54 -16.44
N PHE A 297 5.78 -8.52 -15.47
CA PHE A 297 5.68 -7.45 -14.48
C PHE A 297 5.34 -8.01 -13.10
N ILE A 298 5.71 -7.28 -12.06
CA ILE A 298 5.15 -7.45 -10.71
C ILE A 298 3.93 -6.55 -10.62
N ILE A 299 2.76 -7.14 -10.40
CA ILE A 299 1.49 -6.45 -10.43
C ILE A 299 0.91 -6.38 -9.02
N ARG A 300 0.51 -5.16 -8.61
CA ARG A 300 -0.30 -4.95 -7.43
C ARG A 300 -1.77 -4.90 -7.82
N THR A 301 -2.57 -5.68 -7.10
CA THR A 301 -4.04 -5.67 -7.18
C THR A 301 -4.66 -5.60 -5.79
N ARG A 302 -5.99 -5.54 -5.69
CA ARG A 302 -6.72 -5.52 -4.43
C ARG A 302 -7.65 -6.72 -4.29
N SER A 303 -7.81 -7.20 -3.03
CA SER A 303 -8.77 -8.23 -2.64
C SER A 303 -10.12 -7.66 -2.20
N ASP A 304 -10.13 -6.37 -1.85
CA ASP A 304 -11.30 -5.68 -1.29
C ASP A 304 -11.19 -4.17 -1.52
N SER A 305 -12.33 -3.46 -1.45
CA SER A 305 -12.38 -2.01 -1.60
C SER A 305 -13.59 -1.41 -0.90
N GLY A 306 -13.37 -0.29 -0.20
CA GLY A 306 -14.44 0.48 0.41
C GLY A 306 -15.23 -0.28 1.47
N THR A 307 -14.63 -1.23 2.15
CA THR A 307 -15.21 -2.07 3.22
C THR A 307 -16.37 -2.99 2.78
N ARG A 308 -16.69 -3.06 1.49
CA ARG A 308 -17.86 -3.80 0.96
C ARG A 308 -17.72 -5.30 1.18
N GLU A 309 -16.60 -5.89 0.77
CA GLU A 309 -16.32 -7.32 0.90
C GLU A 309 -16.41 -7.77 2.37
N SER A 310 -15.88 -6.96 3.28
CA SER A 310 -15.96 -7.26 4.71
C SER A 310 -17.39 -7.15 5.27
N ARG A 311 -18.19 -6.17 4.82
CA ARG A 311 -19.60 -6.03 5.24
C ARG A 311 -20.50 -7.15 4.74
N ASP A 312 -20.24 -7.59 3.50
CA ASP A 312 -21.04 -8.61 2.81
C ASP A 312 -20.49 -10.02 3.00
N ASN A 313 -19.36 -10.18 3.71
CA ASN A 313 -18.62 -11.44 3.84
C ASN A 313 -18.33 -12.09 2.47
N ASN A 314 -17.92 -11.29 1.50
CA ASN A 314 -17.81 -11.67 0.10
C ASN A 314 -16.34 -11.82 -0.33
N TYR A 315 -15.97 -13.01 -0.79
CA TYR A 315 -14.59 -13.35 -1.19
C TYR A 315 -14.35 -13.31 -2.71
N ARG A 316 -15.31 -12.88 -3.54
CA ARG A 316 -15.19 -12.93 -5.01
C ARG A 316 -13.99 -12.15 -5.54
N THR A 317 -13.73 -10.95 -4.99
CA THR A 317 -12.58 -10.11 -5.39
C THR A 317 -11.27 -10.77 -4.99
N TRP A 318 -11.21 -11.37 -3.78
CA TRP A 318 -10.06 -12.16 -3.33
C TRP A 318 -9.78 -13.35 -4.25
N ASP A 319 -10.82 -14.13 -4.61
CA ASP A 319 -10.69 -15.27 -5.52
C ASP A 319 -10.19 -14.85 -6.91
N SER A 320 -10.68 -13.71 -7.40
CA SER A 320 -10.21 -13.13 -8.67
C SER A 320 -8.75 -12.69 -8.58
N ALA A 321 -8.36 -12.03 -7.48
CA ALA A 321 -6.98 -11.63 -7.24
C ALA A 321 -6.03 -12.84 -7.17
N LEU A 322 -6.44 -13.92 -6.52
CA LEU A 322 -5.66 -15.17 -6.49
C LEU A 322 -5.48 -15.78 -7.89
N LYS A 323 -6.55 -15.80 -8.70
CA LYS A 323 -6.55 -16.37 -10.05
C LYS A 323 -5.84 -15.50 -11.08
N SER A 324 -5.65 -14.21 -10.82
CA SER A 324 -4.97 -13.28 -11.71
C SER A 324 -3.45 -13.43 -11.75
N ASN A 325 -2.86 -14.24 -10.87
CA ASN A 325 -1.40 -14.36 -10.69
C ASN A 325 -0.68 -13.08 -10.27
N ALA A 326 -1.37 -12.03 -9.84
CA ALA A 326 -0.74 -10.85 -9.26
C ALA A 326 0.19 -11.22 -8.10
N GLN A 327 1.34 -10.60 -8.04
CA GLN A 327 2.36 -10.88 -7.02
C GLN A 327 2.06 -10.14 -5.71
N ILE A 328 1.47 -8.95 -5.78
CA ILE A 328 1.13 -8.14 -4.59
C ILE A 328 -0.38 -8.03 -4.50
N ILE A 329 -0.98 -8.70 -3.51
CA ILE A 329 -2.42 -8.59 -3.25
C ILE A 329 -2.64 -7.74 -2.00
N SER A 330 -3.25 -6.58 -2.18
CA SER A 330 -3.48 -5.59 -1.12
C SER A 330 -4.88 -5.73 -0.53
N THR A 331 -5.00 -5.59 0.80
CA THR A 331 -6.26 -5.74 1.56
C THR A 331 -6.41 -4.68 2.64
N ASP A 332 -7.66 -4.34 2.97
CA ASP A 332 -8.01 -3.63 4.20
C ASP A 332 -8.24 -4.62 5.38
N TYR A 333 -8.30 -5.94 5.10
CA TYR A 333 -8.78 -6.97 6.03
C TYR A 333 -7.90 -8.23 6.09
N TYR A 334 -6.61 -8.11 6.43
CA TYR A 334 -5.80 -9.27 6.85
C TYR A 334 -6.26 -9.82 8.21
N LYS A 335 -7.05 -9.05 8.95
CA LYS A 335 -7.71 -9.38 10.20
C LYS A 335 -9.19 -9.03 10.09
N ALA A 336 -10.06 -9.94 10.55
CA ALA A 336 -11.50 -9.71 10.55
C ALA A 336 -11.90 -8.53 11.45
N ASP A 337 -12.86 -7.73 10.99
CA ASP A 337 -13.54 -6.75 11.81
C ASP A 337 -14.89 -7.31 12.25
N SER A 338 -14.97 -7.74 13.51
CA SER A 338 -16.18 -8.36 14.07
C SER A 338 -17.43 -7.45 14.07
N ARG A 339 -17.26 -6.15 13.77
CA ARG A 339 -18.39 -5.23 13.57
C ARG A 339 -19.14 -5.53 12.28
N PHE A 340 -18.49 -6.18 11.31
CA PHE A 340 -19.04 -6.48 9.99
C PHE A 340 -19.27 -7.98 9.81
N SER A 341 -18.20 -8.75 9.70
CA SER A 341 -18.29 -10.20 9.47
C SER A 341 -17.00 -10.92 9.89
N SER A 342 -16.88 -12.19 9.52
CA SER A 342 -15.65 -12.99 9.66
C SER A 342 -14.66 -12.79 8.49
N TYR A 343 -14.95 -11.93 7.52
CA TYR A 343 -14.12 -11.68 6.35
C TYR A 343 -12.70 -11.29 6.76
N LYS A 344 -11.77 -12.05 6.30
CA LYS A 344 -10.33 -11.78 6.34
C LYS A 344 -9.66 -12.55 5.22
N VAL A 345 -8.57 -12.01 4.68
CA VAL A 345 -7.79 -12.67 3.64
C VAL A 345 -6.35 -12.89 4.10
N GLY A 346 -5.75 -13.94 3.57
CA GLY A 346 -4.38 -14.33 3.87
C GLY A 346 -4.00 -15.57 3.08
N PHE A 347 -2.72 -15.75 2.83
CA PHE A 347 -2.23 -17.01 2.29
C PHE A 347 -2.23 -18.06 3.42
N PRO A 348 -2.56 -19.33 3.12
CA PRO A 348 -2.40 -20.40 4.10
C PRO A 348 -0.91 -20.51 4.50
N ASN A 349 -0.69 -20.71 5.80
CA ASN A 349 0.65 -20.94 6.36
C ASN A 349 1.18 -22.31 5.95
#